data_641363bea787118bf9c141016af7617e
#
_entry.id   641363bea787118bf9c141016af7617e
#
_cell.length_a   1.000
_cell.length_b   1.000
_cell.length_c   1.000
_cell.angle_alpha   90.00
_cell.angle_beta   90.00
_cell.angle_gamma   90.00
#
_symmetry.space_group_name_H-M   'P 1'
#
loop_
_entity.id
_entity.type
_entity.pdbx_description
1 polymer ?
#
loop_
_entity_poly.entity_id
_entity_poly.type
_entity_poly.pdbx_seq_one_letter_code
_entity_poly.pdbx_strand_id
1 'polypeptide(L)'
;GNAPTYEYDALDRVAKTIDALDGETIYAYDSMGRTVSETDAEGNKKTYTYDALGRTKTETDGAGNKTTYTYDPVGNLLVTTDANGNETKTEYNAINAAVKQIDGEGNETTYTYDKVGRLLTETDALGGVTAYTYDLAGNQLSVIDPEGNVTKYIYDLLGRAVEQINADGSKTRTVYDALGRTTESYDELGGKTATTYDANGNQLTVTDPKGNKTSYQYNRKDQIT
;
A
#
# COMPACT_ATOMS: atom_id res chain seq x y z
N GLY A 1 31.79 1.47 8.27
CA GLY A 1 30.83 1.79 9.33
C GLY A 1 30.71 0.60 10.26
N ASN A 2 30.54 0.83 11.55
CA ASN A 2 30.28 -0.23 12.50
C ASN A 2 28.95 -0.92 12.15
N ALA A 3 28.87 -2.24 12.35
CA ALA A 3 27.59 -2.94 12.26
C ALA A 3 26.74 -2.61 13.50
N PRO A 4 25.41 -2.55 13.40
CA PRO A 4 24.56 -2.37 14.57
C PRO A 4 24.76 -3.54 15.56
N THR A 5 24.70 -3.23 16.85
CA THR A 5 24.80 -4.22 17.94
C THR A 5 23.51 -4.28 18.73
N TYR A 6 23.28 -5.41 19.41
CA TYR A 6 22.05 -5.70 20.14
C TYR A 6 22.39 -6.24 21.53
N GLU A 7 21.68 -5.74 22.53
CA GLU A 7 21.67 -6.32 23.87
C GLU A 7 20.30 -6.97 24.11
N TYR A 8 20.30 -8.09 24.84
CA TYR A 8 19.11 -8.89 25.06
C TYR A 8 18.77 -8.97 26.56
N ASP A 9 17.51 -9.06 26.88
CA ASP A 9 17.06 -9.33 28.25
C ASP A 9 17.16 -10.82 28.61
N ALA A 10 16.79 -11.18 29.84
CA ALA A 10 16.85 -12.56 30.33
C ALA A 10 15.90 -13.55 29.59
N LEU A 11 15.01 -13.06 28.74
CA LEU A 11 14.09 -13.82 27.90
C LEU A 11 14.47 -13.79 26.42
N ASP A 12 15.72 -13.46 26.08
CA ASP A 12 16.27 -13.34 24.74
C ASP A 12 15.53 -12.33 23.84
N ARG A 13 14.90 -11.30 24.41
CA ARG A 13 14.29 -10.20 23.67
C ARG A 13 15.28 -9.04 23.57
N VAL A 14 15.27 -8.31 22.45
CA VAL A 14 16.14 -7.14 22.26
C VAL A 14 15.78 -6.07 23.30
N ALA A 15 16.62 -5.87 24.30
CA ALA A 15 16.44 -4.82 25.31
C ALA A 15 17.02 -3.47 24.85
N LYS A 16 18.03 -3.52 23.97
CA LYS A 16 18.69 -2.32 23.47
C LYS A 16 19.30 -2.60 22.09
N THR A 17 19.21 -1.61 21.20
CA THR A 17 19.96 -1.57 19.94
C THR A 17 20.92 -0.41 19.97
N ILE A 18 22.11 -0.57 19.36
CA ILE A 18 23.10 0.49 19.18
C ILE A 18 23.40 0.56 17.68
N ASP A 19 23.15 1.70 17.06
CA ASP A 19 23.34 1.88 15.64
C ASP A 19 24.83 2.13 15.27
N ALA A 20 25.12 2.33 13.98
CA ALA A 20 26.47 2.55 13.46
C ALA A 20 27.10 3.90 13.89
N LEU A 21 26.32 4.79 14.51
CA LEU A 21 26.71 6.11 15.02
C LEU A 21 26.67 6.17 16.55
N ASP A 22 26.61 5.01 17.22
CA ASP A 22 26.47 4.84 18.66
C ASP A 22 25.15 5.38 19.24
N GLY A 23 24.13 5.57 18.40
CA GLY A 23 22.76 5.92 18.84
C GLY A 23 22.08 4.72 19.50
N GLU A 24 21.58 4.90 20.73
CA GLU A 24 20.95 3.83 21.51
C GLU A 24 19.43 3.89 21.44
N THR A 25 18.76 2.76 21.18
CA THR A 25 17.31 2.60 21.37
C THR A 25 17.05 1.53 22.42
N ILE A 26 16.27 1.87 23.45
CA ILE A 26 15.98 0.99 24.61
C ILE A 26 14.54 0.57 24.57
N TYR A 27 14.28 -0.74 24.75
CA TYR A 27 12.96 -1.35 24.74
C TYR A 27 12.58 -1.90 26.12
N ALA A 28 11.32 -1.76 26.50
CA ALA A 28 10.75 -2.47 27.65
C ALA A 28 9.52 -3.27 27.22
N TYR A 29 9.29 -4.38 27.92
CA TYR A 29 8.26 -5.35 27.58
C TYR A 29 7.37 -5.67 28.79
N ASP A 30 6.11 -6.00 28.51
CA ASP A 30 5.24 -6.59 29.53
C ASP A 30 5.51 -8.09 29.71
N SER A 31 4.77 -8.71 30.64
CA SER A 31 4.89 -10.13 30.95
C SER A 31 4.47 -11.05 29.78
N MET A 32 3.76 -10.54 28.78
CA MET A 32 3.34 -11.26 27.58
C MET A 32 4.33 -11.07 26.41
N GLY A 33 5.43 -10.30 26.61
CA GLY A 33 6.45 -10.05 25.61
C GLY A 33 6.13 -8.91 24.63
N ARG A 34 5.09 -8.12 24.89
CA ARG A 34 4.73 -6.98 24.04
C ARG A 34 5.51 -5.74 24.47
N THR A 35 6.00 -4.96 23.50
CA THR A 35 6.73 -3.70 23.78
C THR A 35 5.81 -2.70 24.48
N VAL A 36 6.14 -2.28 25.70
CA VAL A 36 5.40 -1.23 26.43
C VAL A 36 6.09 0.13 26.38
N SER A 37 7.38 0.17 26.05
CA SER A 37 8.04 1.43 25.74
C SER A 37 9.25 1.23 24.84
N GLU A 38 9.54 2.27 24.07
CA GLU A 38 10.73 2.45 23.26
C GLU A 38 11.28 3.85 23.57
N THR A 39 12.59 3.93 23.81
CA THR A 39 13.29 5.22 24.06
C THR A 39 14.41 5.35 23.04
N ASP A 40 14.40 6.39 22.22
CA ASP A 40 15.40 6.64 21.20
C ASP A 40 16.69 7.27 21.79
N ALA A 41 17.69 7.48 20.93
CA ALA A 41 18.99 8.04 21.31
C ALA A 41 18.89 9.49 21.83
N GLU A 42 17.86 10.23 21.44
CA GLU A 42 17.58 11.59 21.90
C GLU A 42 16.81 11.61 23.22
N GLY A 43 16.42 10.43 23.75
CA GLY A 43 15.68 10.29 25.00
C GLY A 43 14.17 10.44 24.84
N ASN A 44 13.63 10.51 23.61
CA ASN A 44 12.19 10.53 23.41
C ASN A 44 11.62 9.16 23.69
N LYS A 45 10.68 9.11 24.63
CA LYS A 45 10.07 7.86 25.06
C LYS A 45 8.67 7.68 24.49
N LYS A 46 8.49 6.65 23.68
CA LYS A 46 7.20 6.19 23.17
C LYS A 46 6.66 5.08 24.06
N THR A 47 5.37 5.11 24.40
CA THR A 47 4.76 4.10 25.28
C THR A 47 3.49 3.53 24.69
N TYR A 48 3.20 2.25 25.03
CA TYR A 48 2.07 1.50 24.51
C TYR A 48 1.29 0.84 25.63
N THR A 49 -0.03 0.80 25.49
CA THR A 49 -0.89 -0.08 26.29
C THR A 49 -1.71 -0.97 25.36
N TYR A 50 -2.15 -2.10 25.89
CA TYR A 50 -2.86 -3.11 25.12
C TYR A 50 -4.19 -3.47 25.75
N ASP A 51 -5.14 -3.89 24.94
CA ASP A 51 -6.38 -4.50 25.42
C ASP A 51 -6.15 -5.97 25.82
N ALA A 52 -7.23 -6.63 26.29
CA ALA A 52 -7.18 -8.02 26.72
C ALA A 52 -6.86 -9.02 25.59
N LEU A 53 -7.06 -8.63 24.32
CA LEU A 53 -6.74 -9.43 23.15
C LEU A 53 -5.33 -9.12 22.59
N GLY A 54 -4.57 -8.23 23.23
CA GLY A 54 -3.21 -7.87 22.82
C GLY A 54 -3.13 -6.82 21.72
N ARG A 55 -4.23 -6.17 21.37
CA ARG A 55 -4.24 -5.09 20.38
C ARG A 55 -3.84 -3.77 21.05
N THR A 56 -3.12 -2.91 20.34
CA THR A 56 -2.72 -1.60 20.88
C THR A 56 -3.96 -0.78 21.24
N LYS A 57 -4.09 -0.44 22.53
CA LYS A 57 -5.17 0.40 23.04
C LYS A 57 -4.79 1.88 23.08
N THR A 58 -3.56 2.17 23.46
CA THR A 58 -3.02 3.53 23.41
C THR A 58 -1.56 3.52 23.00
N GLU A 59 -1.19 4.60 22.35
CA GLU A 59 0.18 4.97 22.02
C GLU A 59 0.42 6.39 22.51
N THR A 60 1.56 6.65 23.17
CA THR A 60 1.92 8.00 23.61
C THR A 60 3.35 8.27 23.13
N ASP A 61 3.56 9.36 22.39
CA ASP A 61 4.88 9.74 21.88
C ASP A 61 5.75 10.41 22.95
N GLY A 62 7.01 10.73 22.60
CA GLY A 62 7.96 11.37 23.50
C GLY A 62 7.58 12.78 23.93
N ALA A 63 6.68 13.44 23.23
CA ALA A 63 6.12 14.74 23.57
C ALA A 63 4.89 14.64 24.48
N GLY A 64 4.39 13.43 24.74
CA GLY A 64 3.20 13.16 25.55
C GLY A 64 1.90 13.17 24.74
N ASN A 65 1.93 13.27 23.42
CA ASN A 65 0.74 13.17 22.58
C ASN A 65 0.22 11.74 22.60
N LYS A 66 -1.03 11.58 23.02
CA LYS A 66 -1.65 10.26 23.18
C LYS A 66 -2.66 9.99 22.07
N THR A 67 -2.49 8.86 21.38
CA THR A 67 -3.47 8.29 20.45
C THR A 67 -4.16 7.10 21.11
N THR A 68 -5.47 7.00 20.97
CA THR A 68 -6.29 5.92 21.52
C THR A 68 -6.99 5.17 20.40
N TYR A 69 -7.07 3.84 20.51
CA TYR A 69 -7.67 2.94 19.53
C TYR A 69 -8.78 2.10 20.17
N THR A 70 -9.90 1.99 19.50
CA THR A 70 -10.99 1.09 19.89
C THR A 70 -11.32 0.13 18.76
N TYR A 71 -11.68 -1.09 19.12
CA TYR A 71 -11.89 -2.17 18.18
C TYR A 71 -13.22 -2.88 18.44
N ASP A 72 -13.77 -3.48 17.41
CA ASP A 72 -14.85 -4.44 17.58
C ASP A 72 -14.34 -5.80 18.10
N PRO A 73 -15.25 -6.76 18.45
CA PRO A 73 -14.84 -8.06 18.93
C PRO A 73 -14.05 -8.91 17.93
N VAL A 74 -14.18 -8.68 16.63
CA VAL A 74 -13.48 -9.45 15.58
C VAL A 74 -12.15 -8.83 15.18
N GLY A 75 -11.82 -7.60 15.67
CA GLY A 75 -10.53 -6.97 15.50
C GLY A 75 -10.50 -5.77 14.54
N ASN A 76 -11.63 -5.37 13.99
CA ASN A 76 -11.68 -4.17 13.16
C ASN A 76 -11.49 -2.91 14.02
N LEU A 77 -10.69 -1.95 13.54
CA LEU A 77 -10.45 -0.67 14.20
C LEU A 77 -11.66 0.26 13.96
N LEU A 78 -12.42 0.52 15.05
CA LEU A 78 -13.63 1.34 14.97
C LEU A 78 -13.35 2.83 15.11
N VAL A 79 -12.48 3.21 16.06
CA VAL A 79 -12.19 4.62 16.34
C VAL A 79 -10.72 4.79 16.65
N THR A 80 -10.12 5.83 16.07
CA THR A 80 -8.82 6.38 16.48
C THR A 80 -9.08 7.79 17.01
N THR A 81 -8.63 8.08 18.23
CA THR A 81 -8.68 9.43 18.82
C THR A 81 -7.25 9.95 18.94
N ASP A 82 -6.95 11.08 18.32
CA ASP A 82 -5.65 11.73 18.39
C ASP A 82 -5.44 12.50 19.71
N ALA A 83 -4.26 13.09 19.90
CA ALA A 83 -3.91 13.85 21.10
C ALA A 83 -4.73 15.14 21.26
N ASN A 84 -5.34 15.66 20.21
CA ASN A 84 -6.20 16.83 20.23
C ASN A 84 -7.67 16.47 20.49
N GLY A 85 -7.99 15.18 20.53
CA GLY A 85 -9.34 14.67 20.70
C GLY A 85 -10.12 14.53 19.39
N ASN A 86 -9.50 14.69 18.22
CA ASN A 86 -10.15 14.41 16.94
C ASN A 86 -10.34 12.91 16.78
N GLU A 87 -11.51 12.52 16.34
CA GLU A 87 -11.86 11.11 16.15
C GLU A 87 -12.00 10.75 14.67
N THR A 88 -11.27 9.75 14.23
CA THR A 88 -11.52 9.06 12.95
C THR A 88 -12.31 7.80 13.24
N LYS A 89 -13.44 7.58 12.54
CA LYS A 89 -14.33 6.42 12.76
C LYS A 89 -14.46 5.58 11.51
N THR A 90 -14.55 4.26 11.68
CA THR A 90 -14.81 3.33 10.58
C THR A 90 -15.90 2.36 10.97
N GLU A 91 -16.92 2.24 10.11
CA GLU A 91 -17.98 1.24 10.22
C GLU A 91 -17.71 0.10 9.22
N TYR A 92 -18.00 -1.13 9.64
CA TYR A 92 -17.74 -2.32 8.84
C TYR A 92 -19.01 -3.12 8.59
N ASN A 93 -19.07 -3.81 7.46
CA ASN A 93 -20.13 -4.77 7.17
C ASN A 93 -19.80 -6.16 7.72
N ALA A 94 -20.72 -7.12 7.50
CA ALA A 94 -20.57 -8.49 7.97
C ALA A 94 -19.38 -9.28 7.40
N ILE A 95 -18.74 -8.79 6.33
CA ILE A 95 -17.52 -9.39 5.75
C ILE A 95 -16.26 -8.63 6.14
N ASN A 96 -16.33 -7.76 7.16
CA ASN A 96 -15.25 -6.89 7.64
C ASN A 96 -14.70 -5.90 6.59
N ALA A 97 -15.50 -5.52 5.60
CA ALA A 97 -15.18 -4.44 4.68
C ALA A 97 -15.71 -3.11 5.23
N ALA A 98 -14.89 -2.04 5.20
CA ALA A 98 -15.30 -0.71 5.64
C ALA A 98 -16.42 -0.19 4.74
N VAL A 99 -17.55 0.20 5.32
CA VAL A 99 -18.70 0.77 4.60
C VAL A 99 -18.83 2.28 4.80
N LYS A 100 -18.20 2.81 5.84
CA LYS A 100 -18.19 4.23 6.16
C LYS A 100 -16.93 4.60 6.90
N GLN A 101 -16.34 5.72 6.54
CA GLN A 101 -15.25 6.38 7.27
C GLN A 101 -15.66 7.82 7.57
N ILE A 102 -15.31 8.29 8.75
CA ILE A 102 -15.51 9.67 9.19
C ILE A 102 -14.16 10.17 9.67
N ASP A 103 -13.65 11.24 9.08
CA ASP A 103 -12.39 11.86 9.50
C ASP A 103 -12.53 12.73 10.75
N GLY A 104 -11.40 13.28 11.23
CA GLY A 104 -11.38 14.14 12.42
C GLY A 104 -12.14 15.48 12.29
N GLU A 105 -12.47 15.89 11.07
CA GLU A 105 -13.27 17.08 10.75
C GLU A 105 -14.75 16.73 10.57
N GLY A 106 -15.11 15.45 10.60
CA GLY A 106 -16.48 14.97 10.44
C GLY A 106 -16.89 14.72 8.97
N ASN A 107 -15.96 14.76 8.03
CA ASN A 107 -16.25 14.42 6.65
C ASN A 107 -16.47 12.91 6.50
N GLU A 108 -17.51 12.54 5.77
CA GLU A 108 -17.89 11.14 5.59
C GLU A 108 -17.53 10.62 4.20
N THR A 109 -16.91 9.45 4.13
CA THR A 109 -16.74 8.67 2.90
C THR A 109 -17.46 7.34 3.06
N THR A 110 -18.27 6.93 2.08
CA THR A 110 -19.00 5.67 2.13
C THR A 110 -18.65 4.75 0.98
N TYR A 111 -18.79 3.44 1.23
CA TYR A 111 -18.37 2.39 0.29
C TYR A 111 -19.46 1.36 0.13
N THR A 112 -19.67 0.89 -1.10
CA THR A 112 -20.53 -0.24 -1.38
C THR A 112 -19.76 -1.36 -2.07
N TYR A 113 -20.20 -2.60 -1.86
CA TYR A 113 -19.51 -3.78 -2.35
C TYR A 113 -20.48 -4.74 -3.04
N ASP A 114 -19.96 -5.52 -3.97
CA ASP A 114 -20.73 -6.63 -4.53
C ASP A 114 -20.75 -7.83 -3.56
N LYS A 115 -21.45 -8.91 -3.98
CA LYS A 115 -21.64 -10.12 -3.15
C LYS A 115 -20.36 -10.90 -2.86
N VAL A 116 -19.26 -10.64 -3.60
CA VAL A 116 -17.96 -11.28 -3.41
C VAL A 116 -16.94 -10.34 -2.76
N GLY A 117 -17.37 -9.13 -2.33
CA GLY A 117 -16.58 -8.19 -1.55
C GLY A 117 -15.74 -7.21 -2.38
N ARG A 118 -16.01 -7.06 -3.68
CA ARG A 118 -15.32 -6.08 -4.52
C ARG A 118 -16.01 -4.72 -4.40
N LEU A 119 -15.23 -3.63 -4.34
CA LEU A 119 -15.73 -2.27 -4.22
C LEU A 119 -16.55 -1.87 -5.47
N LEU A 120 -17.81 -1.51 -5.30
CA LEU A 120 -18.68 -1.03 -6.38
C LEU A 120 -18.71 0.49 -6.46
N THR A 121 -18.81 1.16 -5.31
CA THR A 121 -18.82 2.63 -5.26
C THR A 121 -18.07 3.13 -4.03
N GLU A 122 -17.46 4.28 -4.20
CA GLU A 122 -16.96 5.15 -3.16
C GLU A 122 -17.65 6.50 -3.30
N THR A 123 -18.27 7.02 -2.23
CA THR A 123 -18.88 8.34 -2.21
C THR A 123 -18.10 9.20 -1.24
N ASP A 124 -17.54 10.31 -1.73
CA ASP A 124 -16.79 11.26 -0.91
C ASP A 124 -17.70 12.16 -0.07
N ALA A 125 -17.10 12.99 0.77
CA ALA A 125 -17.81 13.90 1.68
C ALA A 125 -18.61 15.01 0.95
N LEU A 126 -18.33 15.27 -0.32
CA LEU A 126 -19.04 16.22 -1.15
C LEU A 126 -20.19 15.58 -1.94
N GLY A 127 -20.35 14.26 -1.82
CA GLY A 127 -21.32 13.46 -2.55
C GLY A 127 -20.84 13.02 -3.94
N GLY A 128 -19.56 13.24 -4.26
CA GLY A 128 -18.96 12.73 -5.49
C GLY A 128 -18.86 11.21 -5.45
N VAL A 129 -19.35 10.54 -6.50
CA VAL A 129 -19.38 9.07 -6.57
C VAL A 129 -18.37 8.56 -7.58
N THR A 130 -17.41 7.77 -7.13
CA THR A 130 -16.57 6.94 -7.99
C THR A 130 -17.15 5.53 -8.06
N ALA A 131 -17.34 5.00 -9.27
CA ALA A 131 -17.93 3.67 -9.48
C ALA A 131 -16.99 2.74 -10.23
N TYR A 132 -17.05 1.44 -9.90
CA TYR A 132 -16.17 0.41 -10.42
C TYR A 132 -16.97 -0.75 -11.00
N THR A 133 -16.52 -1.32 -12.11
CA THR A 133 -17.09 -2.53 -12.68
C THR A 133 -16.03 -3.59 -12.87
N TYR A 134 -16.43 -4.86 -12.84
CA TYR A 134 -15.52 -5.99 -12.89
C TYR A 134 -16.04 -7.09 -13.82
N ASP A 135 -15.13 -7.86 -14.39
CA ASP A 135 -15.48 -9.12 -15.04
C ASP A 135 -15.70 -10.26 -14.02
N LEU A 136 -16.04 -11.43 -14.52
CA LEU A 136 -16.28 -12.63 -13.68
C LEU A 136 -14.97 -13.14 -13.02
N ALA A 137 -13.81 -12.85 -13.58
CA ALA A 137 -12.51 -13.22 -13.03
C ALA A 137 -12.04 -12.27 -11.93
N GLY A 138 -12.68 -11.10 -11.78
CA GLY A 138 -12.34 -10.07 -10.80
C GLY A 138 -11.46 -8.95 -11.38
N ASN A 139 -11.19 -8.94 -12.67
CA ASN A 139 -10.46 -7.85 -13.29
C ASN A 139 -11.35 -6.61 -13.37
N GLN A 140 -10.85 -5.43 -13.02
CA GLN A 140 -11.58 -4.17 -13.06
C GLN A 140 -11.77 -3.72 -14.51
N LEU A 141 -13.01 -3.68 -14.99
CA LEU A 141 -13.33 -3.29 -16.37
C LEU A 141 -13.40 -1.78 -16.57
N SER A 142 -13.89 -1.05 -15.55
CA SER A 142 -13.97 0.40 -15.63
C SER A 142 -13.90 1.08 -14.27
N VAL A 143 -13.51 2.36 -14.32
CA VAL A 143 -13.71 3.36 -13.26
C VAL A 143 -14.50 4.50 -13.87
N ILE A 144 -15.51 4.98 -13.14
CA ILE A 144 -16.29 6.17 -13.46
C ILE A 144 -16.03 7.16 -12.33
N ASP A 145 -15.45 8.31 -12.63
CA ASP A 145 -15.18 9.34 -11.62
C ASP A 145 -16.46 10.15 -11.28
N PRO A 146 -16.42 11.04 -10.26
CA PRO A 146 -17.56 11.86 -9.87
C PRO A 146 -18.09 12.78 -10.96
N GLU A 147 -17.26 13.17 -11.93
CA GLU A 147 -17.64 13.99 -13.09
C GLU A 147 -18.27 13.17 -14.22
N GLY A 148 -18.31 11.83 -14.07
CA GLY A 148 -18.85 10.90 -15.07
C GLY A 148 -17.85 10.49 -16.15
N ASN A 149 -16.59 10.85 -16.01
CA ASN A 149 -15.55 10.40 -16.93
C ASN A 149 -15.27 8.91 -16.74
N VAL A 150 -15.18 8.17 -17.84
CA VAL A 150 -15.02 6.71 -17.81
C VAL A 150 -13.65 6.29 -18.29
N THR A 151 -12.86 5.66 -17.44
CA THR A 151 -11.66 4.92 -17.82
C THR A 151 -11.98 3.44 -17.93
N LYS A 152 -11.59 2.79 -19.03
CA LYS A 152 -11.84 1.35 -19.29
C LYS A 152 -10.55 0.58 -19.41
N TYR A 153 -10.59 -0.69 -19.00
CA TYR A 153 -9.46 -1.61 -19.07
C TYR A 153 -9.85 -2.86 -19.86
N ILE A 154 -8.94 -3.33 -20.70
CA ILE A 154 -9.08 -4.58 -21.47
C ILE A 154 -7.96 -5.52 -21.03
N TYR A 155 -8.31 -6.77 -20.86
CA TYR A 155 -7.40 -7.81 -20.37
C TYR A 155 -7.24 -8.93 -21.40
N ASP A 156 -6.10 -9.58 -21.38
CA ASP A 156 -5.90 -10.84 -22.09
C ASP A 156 -6.48 -12.03 -21.29
N LEU A 157 -6.41 -13.23 -21.86
CA LEU A 157 -6.92 -14.45 -21.23
C LEU A 157 -6.20 -14.86 -19.94
N LEU A 158 -5.05 -14.24 -19.64
CA LEU A 158 -4.28 -14.47 -18.41
C LEU A 158 -4.58 -13.38 -17.35
N GLY A 159 -5.53 -12.47 -17.60
CA GLY A 159 -5.89 -11.39 -16.68
C GLY A 159 -4.88 -10.23 -16.63
N ARG A 160 -4.01 -10.10 -17.65
CA ARG A 160 -3.06 -8.99 -17.73
C ARG A 160 -3.69 -7.84 -18.51
N ALA A 161 -3.61 -6.61 -17.98
CA ALA A 161 -4.12 -5.43 -18.68
C ALA A 161 -3.33 -5.19 -19.98
N VAL A 162 -4.03 -5.20 -21.11
CA VAL A 162 -3.44 -4.99 -22.45
C VAL A 162 -3.80 -3.64 -23.08
N GLU A 163 -4.91 -3.03 -22.64
CA GLU A 163 -5.30 -1.68 -23.09
C GLU A 163 -6.00 -0.93 -21.97
N GLN A 164 -5.69 0.36 -21.83
CA GLN A 164 -6.47 1.32 -21.05
C GLN A 164 -7.02 2.37 -22.01
N ILE A 165 -8.27 2.74 -21.84
CA ILE A 165 -8.97 3.76 -22.63
C ILE A 165 -9.43 4.84 -21.67
N ASN A 166 -8.89 6.04 -21.78
CA ASN A 166 -9.23 7.18 -20.96
C ASN A 166 -10.56 7.82 -21.41
N ALA A 167 -11.12 8.69 -20.59
CA ALA A 167 -12.38 9.37 -20.87
C ALA A 167 -12.38 10.23 -22.14
N ASP A 168 -11.23 10.80 -22.49
CA ASP A 168 -11.02 11.59 -23.72
C ASP A 168 -10.85 10.71 -24.98
N GLY A 169 -10.88 9.37 -24.81
CA GLY A 169 -10.68 8.40 -25.88
C GLY A 169 -9.21 8.09 -26.19
N SER A 170 -8.25 8.73 -25.51
CA SER A 170 -6.84 8.37 -25.61
C SER A 170 -6.62 6.96 -25.06
N LYS A 171 -5.58 6.27 -25.57
CA LYS A 171 -5.35 4.86 -25.24
C LYS A 171 -3.88 4.61 -24.93
N THR A 172 -3.64 3.79 -23.92
CA THR A 172 -2.35 3.12 -23.75
C THR A 172 -2.50 1.64 -24.04
N ARG A 173 -1.44 1.01 -24.55
CA ARG A 173 -1.48 -0.42 -24.87
C ARG A 173 -0.18 -1.11 -24.45
N THR A 174 -0.29 -2.34 -23.95
CA THR A 174 0.85 -3.18 -23.55
C THR A 174 0.76 -4.52 -24.27
N VAL A 175 1.88 -4.98 -24.82
CA VAL A 175 2.02 -6.32 -25.43
C VAL A 175 3.00 -7.12 -24.62
N TYR A 176 2.61 -8.36 -24.29
CA TYR A 176 3.42 -9.28 -23.51
C TYR A 176 3.89 -10.45 -24.35
N ASP A 177 5.05 -11.00 -24.02
CA ASP A 177 5.47 -12.30 -24.52
C ASP A 177 4.83 -13.46 -23.73
N ALA A 178 5.13 -14.69 -24.13
CA ALA A 178 4.61 -15.89 -23.47
C ALA A 178 5.07 -16.07 -22.01
N LEU A 179 6.14 -15.40 -21.61
CA LEU A 179 6.65 -15.40 -20.23
C LEU A 179 6.09 -14.26 -19.39
N GLY A 180 5.21 -13.41 -19.95
CA GLY A 180 4.58 -12.30 -19.27
C GLY A 180 5.43 -11.01 -19.22
N ARG A 181 6.52 -10.92 -19.97
CA ARG A 181 7.37 -9.74 -20.04
C ARG A 181 6.83 -8.77 -21.08
N THR A 182 6.85 -7.47 -20.78
CA THR A 182 6.41 -6.43 -21.73
C THR A 182 7.37 -6.31 -22.90
N THR A 183 6.90 -6.62 -24.10
CA THR A 183 7.69 -6.50 -25.35
C THR A 183 7.42 -5.19 -26.08
N GLU A 184 6.20 -4.64 -25.95
CA GLU A 184 5.83 -3.35 -26.52
C GLU A 184 4.92 -2.60 -25.54
N SER A 185 5.10 -1.29 -25.43
CA SER A 185 4.16 -0.38 -24.81
C SER A 185 3.87 0.79 -25.75
N TYR A 186 2.62 1.23 -25.74
CA TYR A 186 2.17 2.38 -26.54
C TYR A 186 1.63 3.43 -25.58
N ASP A 187 2.10 4.67 -25.74
CA ASP A 187 1.58 5.81 -25.00
C ASP A 187 0.28 6.36 -25.64
N GLU A 188 -0.33 7.35 -25.00
CA GLU A 188 -1.58 7.97 -25.45
C GLU A 188 -1.48 8.66 -26.81
N LEU A 189 -0.29 9.02 -27.25
CA LEU A 189 -0.02 9.60 -28.57
C LEU A 189 0.30 8.55 -29.64
N GLY A 190 0.27 7.25 -29.26
CA GLY A 190 0.62 6.13 -30.12
C GLY A 190 2.13 5.90 -30.25
N GLY A 191 2.93 6.58 -29.43
CA GLY A 191 4.37 6.39 -29.36
C GLY A 191 4.69 4.98 -28.84
N LYS A 192 5.47 4.21 -29.63
CA LYS A 192 5.82 2.83 -29.31
C LYS A 192 7.19 2.74 -28.65
N THR A 193 7.25 2.13 -27.46
CA THR A 193 8.50 1.61 -26.87
C THR A 193 8.55 0.10 -27.05
N ALA A 194 9.67 -0.43 -27.58
CA ALA A 194 9.86 -1.87 -27.78
C ALA A 194 11.05 -2.38 -26.95
N THR A 195 10.85 -3.51 -26.26
CA THR A 195 11.86 -4.14 -25.39
C THR A 195 12.12 -5.57 -25.83
N THR A 196 13.37 -5.98 -25.89
CA THR A 196 13.77 -7.35 -26.11
C THR A 196 14.52 -7.91 -24.91
N TYR A 197 14.45 -9.21 -24.71
CA TYR A 197 15.01 -9.89 -23.53
C TYR A 197 15.89 -11.06 -23.93
N ASP A 198 16.84 -11.41 -23.08
CA ASP A 198 17.55 -12.68 -23.14
C ASP A 198 16.73 -13.83 -22.52
N ALA A 199 17.31 -15.04 -22.54
CA ALA A 199 16.67 -16.22 -21.97
C ALA A 199 16.52 -16.15 -20.43
N ASN A 200 17.36 -15.37 -19.74
CA ASN A 200 17.30 -15.19 -18.28
C ASN A 200 16.27 -14.11 -17.87
N GLY A 201 15.76 -13.32 -18.83
CA GLY A 201 14.81 -12.23 -18.58
C GLY A 201 15.45 -10.84 -18.48
N ASN A 202 16.74 -10.71 -18.75
CA ASN A 202 17.42 -9.43 -18.77
C ASN A 202 17.04 -8.65 -20.03
N GLN A 203 16.84 -7.34 -19.93
CA GLN A 203 16.54 -6.48 -21.07
C GLN A 203 17.77 -6.34 -21.98
N LEU A 204 17.69 -6.82 -23.21
CA LEU A 204 18.76 -6.69 -24.18
C LEU A 204 18.72 -5.36 -24.91
N THR A 205 17.53 -4.92 -25.29
CA THR A 205 17.37 -3.63 -25.97
C THR A 205 16.08 -2.94 -25.57
N VAL A 206 16.10 -1.62 -25.55
CA VAL A 206 14.92 -0.76 -25.46
C VAL A 206 14.98 0.22 -26.63
N THR A 207 13.91 0.30 -27.41
CA THR A 207 13.76 1.26 -28.50
C THR A 207 12.63 2.23 -28.13
N ASP A 208 12.95 3.51 -28.07
CA ASP A 208 11.98 4.55 -27.69
C ASP A 208 11.03 4.90 -28.87
N PRO A 209 9.98 5.71 -28.65
CA PRO A 209 9.06 6.12 -29.72
C PRO A 209 9.71 6.90 -30.87
N LYS A 210 10.88 7.49 -30.66
CA LYS A 210 11.65 8.22 -31.69
C LYS A 210 12.58 7.29 -32.47
N GLY A 211 12.61 5.99 -32.12
CA GLY A 211 13.48 5.00 -32.74
C GLY A 211 14.89 4.92 -32.17
N ASN A 212 15.20 5.67 -31.09
CA ASN A 212 16.51 5.56 -30.46
C ASN A 212 16.58 4.23 -29.71
N LYS A 213 17.66 3.49 -29.95
CA LYS A 213 17.87 2.16 -29.37
C LYS A 213 18.97 2.20 -28.32
N THR A 214 18.63 1.78 -27.10
CA THR A 214 19.58 1.49 -26.05
C THR A 214 19.80 -0.03 -25.96
N SER A 215 21.05 -0.47 -25.84
CA SER A 215 21.41 -1.89 -25.75
C SER A 215 22.16 -2.16 -24.46
N TYR A 216 21.89 -3.29 -23.85
CA TYR A 216 22.49 -3.73 -22.59
C TYR A 216 23.22 -5.05 -22.83
N GLN A 217 24.33 -5.24 -22.11
CA GLN A 217 25.07 -6.49 -22.08
C GLN A 217 25.17 -6.94 -20.61
N TYR A 218 25.23 -8.25 -20.40
CA TYR A 218 25.24 -8.84 -19.06
C TYR A 218 26.35 -9.89 -18.95
N ASN A 219 26.95 -9.95 -17.78
CA ASN A 219 27.87 -11.03 -17.45
C ASN A 219 27.08 -12.28 -17.00
N ARG A 220 27.80 -13.37 -16.66
CA ARG A 220 27.18 -14.64 -16.21
C ARG A 220 26.42 -14.55 -14.87
N LYS A 221 26.50 -13.42 -14.16
CA LYS A 221 25.80 -13.14 -12.90
C LYS A 221 24.66 -12.15 -13.11
N ASP A 222 24.23 -11.94 -14.36
CA ASP A 222 23.17 -10.99 -14.76
C ASP A 222 23.44 -9.53 -14.36
N GLN A 223 24.72 -9.15 -14.25
CA GLN A 223 25.13 -7.77 -13.98
C GLN A 223 25.45 -7.06 -15.31
N ILE A 224 24.99 -5.83 -15.47
CA ILE A 224 25.28 -4.99 -16.66
C ILE A 224 26.80 -4.75 -16.77
N THR A 225 27.32 -4.87 -18.00
CA THR A 225 28.74 -4.71 -18.34
C THR A 225 28.97 -3.53 -19.29
#